data_5e20f06a27a09d923665f27868d0f442
#
_entry.id   5e20f06a27a09d923665f27868d0f442
#
_cell.length_a   1.000
_cell.length_b   1.000
_cell.length_c   1.000
_cell.angle_alpha   90.00
_cell.angle_beta   90.00
_cell.angle_gamma   90.00
#
_symmetry.space_group_name_H-M   'P 1'
#
loop_
_entity.id
_entity.type
_entity.pdbx_description
1 polymer ?
#
loop_
_entity_poly.entity_id
_entity_poly.type
_entity_poly.pdbx_seq_one_letter_code
_entity_poly.pdbx_strand_id
1 'polypeptide(L)'
;DVYKRQVGMLYSLVALGFVLIFKASGVFNFAQGAMVLFAALAMARFSVWIPQWLGFESRLLANLLALAAALLLMIAMAWLIERLALSRLVNQEGITLLMATLGIAYFVDGLGQLIFGSAVYQIDIGMPKDPLLLFDSVFEGGLLVSQEDLYTTVIAAALVAALTLFFQKTGTGRALRAVADDHQAAQSIGIPL
;
A
#
# COMPACT_ATOMS: atom_id res chain seq x y z
N ASP A 1 18.61 15.61 8.28
CA ASP A 1 17.74 15.25 7.12
C ASP A 1 17.27 13.77 7.06
N VAL A 2 17.27 13.07 8.20
CA VAL A 2 16.81 11.68 8.31
C VAL A 2 15.30 11.59 8.00
N TYR A 3 14.50 12.52 8.53
CA TYR A 3 13.07 12.61 8.26
C TYR A 3 12.71 12.69 6.76
N LYS A 4 13.49 13.41 5.98
CA LYS A 4 13.27 13.50 4.52
C LYS A 4 13.52 12.19 3.79
N ARG A 5 14.46 11.38 4.27
CA ARG A 5 14.76 10.06 3.68
C ARG A 5 13.67 9.06 3.97
N GLN A 6 13.15 9.02 5.20
CA GLN A 6 12.04 8.16 5.59
C GLN A 6 10.78 8.47 4.78
N VAL A 7 10.39 9.73 4.71
CA VAL A 7 9.26 10.19 3.91
C VAL A 7 9.46 9.86 2.43
N GLY A 8 10.70 10.02 1.91
CA GLY A 8 11.04 9.64 0.53
C GLY A 8 10.85 8.14 0.26
N MET A 9 11.21 7.26 1.19
CA MET A 9 11.00 5.81 1.05
C MET A 9 9.51 5.44 1.03
N LEU A 10 8.70 6.04 1.90
CA LEU A 10 7.25 5.82 1.90
C LEU A 10 6.60 6.31 0.60
N TYR A 11 6.99 7.49 0.11
CA TYR A 11 6.52 7.98 -1.18
C TYR A 11 6.96 7.08 -2.35
N SER A 12 8.14 6.46 -2.28
CA SER A 12 8.58 5.54 -3.34
C SER A 12 7.70 4.30 -3.44
N LEU A 13 7.21 3.77 -2.31
CA LEU A 13 6.24 2.66 -2.30
C LEU A 13 4.90 3.05 -2.94
N VAL A 14 4.40 4.24 -2.60
CA VAL A 14 3.16 4.75 -3.21
C VAL A 14 3.36 4.99 -4.71
N ALA A 15 4.47 5.59 -5.10
CA ALA A 15 4.82 5.83 -6.50
C ALA A 15 4.95 4.52 -7.29
N LEU A 16 5.54 3.47 -6.70
CA LEU A 16 5.62 2.15 -7.31
C LEU A 16 4.23 1.61 -7.62
N GLY A 17 3.29 1.73 -6.68
CA GLY A 17 1.89 1.35 -6.89
C GLY A 17 1.24 2.10 -8.07
N PHE A 18 1.45 3.42 -8.16
CA PHE A 18 0.98 4.22 -9.28
C PHE A 18 1.55 3.76 -10.62
N VAL A 19 2.87 3.52 -10.67
CA VAL A 19 3.54 3.04 -11.88
C VAL A 19 3.02 1.68 -12.32
N LEU A 20 2.80 0.75 -11.37
CA LEU A 20 2.28 -0.58 -11.67
C LEU A 20 0.88 -0.53 -12.26
N ILE A 21 -0.02 0.25 -11.65
CA ILE A 21 -1.40 0.40 -12.14
C ILE A 21 -1.42 1.11 -13.48
N PHE A 22 -0.66 2.21 -13.62
CA PHE A 22 -0.56 2.93 -14.89
C PHE A 22 -0.02 2.05 -16.02
N LYS A 23 1.01 1.23 -15.74
CA LYS A 23 1.57 0.31 -16.72
C LYS A 23 0.56 -0.77 -17.14
N ALA A 24 -0.26 -1.23 -16.21
CA ALA A 24 -1.26 -2.26 -16.49
C ALA A 24 -2.53 -1.72 -17.18
N SER A 25 -2.96 -0.50 -16.87
CA SER A 25 -4.24 0.05 -17.35
C SER A 25 -4.12 1.18 -18.36
N GLY A 26 -2.91 1.76 -18.51
CA GLY A 26 -2.69 2.97 -19.32
C GLY A 26 -3.27 4.25 -18.71
N VAL A 27 -3.90 4.19 -17.54
CA VAL A 27 -4.57 5.31 -16.88
C VAL A 27 -4.10 5.46 -15.43
N PHE A 28 -3.95 6.71 -14.98
CA PHE A 28 -3.64 6.99 -13.58
C PHE A 28 -4.84 6.68 -12.68
N ASN A 29 -4.59 5.89 -11.62
CA ASN A 29 -5.61 5.64 -10.60
C ASN A 29 -5.54 6.68 -9.48
N PHE A 30 -6.37 7.71 -9.56
CA PHE A 30 -6.43 8.77 -8.53
C PHE A 30 -6.99 8.28 -7.19
N ALA A 31 -7.66 7.12 -7.14
CA ALA A 31 -8.15 6.53 -5.90
C ALA A 31 -7.03 5.95 -5.03
N GLN A 32 -5.81 5.78 -5.55
CA GLN A 32 -4.74 5.11 -4.81
C GLN A 32 -4.39 5.82 -3.50
N GLY A 33 -4.36 7.15 -3.47
CA GLY A 33 -4.10 7.91 -2.24
C GLY A 33 -5.17 7.65 -1.17
N ALA A 34 -6.45 7.67 -1.55
CA ALA A 34 -7.57 7.36 -0.66
C ALA A 34 -7.53 5.90 -0.18
N MET A 35 -7.13 4.95 -1.04
CA MET A 35 -6.95 3.55 -0.65
C MET A 35 -5.83 3.37 0.38
N VAL A 36 -4.70 4.07 0.22
CA VAL A 36 -3.59 4.03 1.18
C VAL A 36 -4.03 4.61 2.52
N LEU A 37 -4.74 5.74 2.52
CA LEU A 37 -5.30 6.32 3.73
C LEU A 37 -6.30 5.38 4.42
N PHE A 38 -7.19 4.77 3.64
CA PHE A 38 -8.17 3.81 4.17
C PHE A 38 -7.48 2.59 4.80
N ALA A 39 -6.44 2.05 4.17
CA ALA A 39 -5.64 0.95 4.72
C ALA A 39 -4.96 1.34 6.04
N ALA A 40 -4.39 2.55 6.10
CA ALA A 40 -3.76 3.07 7.32
C ALA A 40 -4.77 3.24 8.46
N LEU A 41 -5.95 3.80 8.17
CA LEU A 41 -7.04 3.93 9.15
C LEU A 41 -7.54 2.56 9.63
N ALA A 42 -7.72 1.60 8.72
CA ALA A 42 -8.11 0.24 9.07
C ALA A 42 -7.08 -0.40 10.01
N MET A 43 -5.78 -0.31 9.68
CA MET A 43 -4.71 -0.82 10.52
C MET A 43 -4.73 -0.17 11.91
N ALA A 44 -4.84 1.16 11.98
CA ALA A 44 -4.87 1.92 13.22
C ALA A 44 -6.04 1.52 14.12
N ARG A 45 -7.22 1.30 13.54
CA ARG A 45 -8.41 0.93 14.30
C ARG A 45 -8.41 -0.54 14.70
N PHE A 46 -8.00 -1.42 13.83
CA PHE A 46 -7.93 -2.85 14.14
C PHE A 46 -6.88 -3.18 15.20
N SER A 47 -5.76 -2.45 15.24
CA SER A 47 -4.76 -2.60 16.30
C SER A 47 -5.29 -2.28 17.70
N VAL A 48 -6.37 -1.47 17.80
CA VAL A 48 -7.04 -1.15 19.05
C VAL A 48 -8.25 -2.07 19.30
N TRP A 49 -9.08 -2.30 18.28
CA TRP A 49 -10.34 -3.06 18.44
C TRP A 49 -10.11 -4.55 18.66
N ILE A 50 -9.16 -5.17 17.95
CA ILE A 50 -8.93 -6.62 18.05
C ILE A 50 -8.50 -7.04 19.45
N PRO A 51 -7.52 -6.38 20.12
CA PRO A 51 -7.18 -6.71 21.50
C PRO A 51 -8.32 -6.49 22.48
N GLN A 52 -9.12 -5.43 22.29
CA GLN A 52 -10.29 -5.16 23.13
C GLN A 52 -11.37 -6.24 23.03
N TRP A 53 -11.58 -6.81 21.83
CA TRP A 53 -12.59 -7.84 21.62
C TRP A 53 -12.14 -9.24 22.02
N LEU A 54 -10.86 -9.55 21.84
CA LEU A 54 -10.32 -10.90 22.03
C LEU A 54 -9.54 -11.04 23.34
N GLY A 55 -9.31 -9.94 24.07
CA GLY A 55 -8.65 -9.96 25.39
C GLY A 55 -7.16 -10.29 25.34
N PHE A 56 -6.46 -9.97 24.22
CA PHE A 56 -5.02 -10.20 24.12
C PHE A 56 -4.22 -9.10 24.78
N GLU A 57 -3.20 -9.49 25.58
CA GLU A 57 -2.23 -8.56 26.13
C GLU A 57 -1.00 -8.36 25.24
N SER A 58 -0.76 -9.27 24.31
CA SER A 58 0.41 -9.25 23.42
C SER A 58 0.23 -8.25 22.29
N ARG A 59 0.99 -7.14 22.32
CA ARG A 59 0.99 -6.10 21.28
C ARG A 59 1.39 -6.64 19.90
N LEU A 60 2.38 -7.55 19.85
CA LEU A 60 2.85 -8.12 18.59
C LEU A 60 1.75 -8.94 17.90
N LEU A 61 1.06 -9.78 18.67
CA LEU A 61 -0.04 -10.60 18.16
C LEU A 61 -1.21 -9.73 17.70
N ALA A 62 -1.54 -8.68 18.45
CA ALA A 62 -2.56 -7.70 18.09
C ALA A 62 -2.25 -7.01 16.76
N ASN A 63 -1.02 -6.54 16.57
CA ASN A 63 -0.59 -5.86 15.36
C ASN A 63 -0.55 -6.80 14.14
N LEU A 64 -0.14 -8.06 14.31
CA LEU A 64 -0.18 -9.05 13.23
C LEU A 64 -1.62 -9.38 12.81
N LEU A 65 -2.51 -9.55 13.76
CA LEU A 65 -3.93 -9.77 13.46
C LEU A 65 -4.59 -8.53 12.84
N ALA A 66 -4.25 -7.33 13.31
CA ALA A 66 -4.71 -6.07 12.72
C ALA A 66 -4.24 -5.93 11.27
N LEU A 67 -2.98 -6.26 10.99
CA LEU A 67 -2.44 -6.26 9.64
C LEU A 67 -3.17 -7.27 8.74
N ALA A 68 -3.38 -8.50 9.22
CA ALA A 68 -4.12 -9.51 8.47
C ALA A 68 -5.57 -9.08 8.19
N ALA A 69 -6.26 -8.51 9.18
CA ALA A 69 -7.62 -8.01 9.03
C ALA A 69 -7.68 -6.80 8.05
N ALA A 70 -6.73 -5.87 8.15
CA ALA A 70 -6.64 -4.75 7.22
C ALA A 70 -6.37 -5.21 5.78
N LEU A 71 -5.48 -6.19 5.58
CA LEU A 71 -5.23 -6.79 4.27
C LEU A 71 -6.48 -7.47 3.69
N LEU A 72 -7.19 -8.25 4.49
CA LEU A 72 -8.45 -8.88 4.05
C LEU A 72 -9.50 -7.84 3.68
N LEU A 73 -9.64 -6.78 4.47
CA LEU A 73 -10.54 -5.67 4.17
C LEU A 73 -10.16 -4.98 2.85
N MET A 74 -8.86 -4.72 2.63
CA MET A 74 -8.37 -4.11 1.40
C MET A 74 -8.57 -5.01 0.18
N ILE A 75 -8.38 -6.32 0.30
CA ILE A 75 -8.65 -7.29 -0.77
C ILE A 75 -10.14 -7.29 -1.11
N ALA A 76 -11.02 -7.32 -0.10
CA ALA A 76 -12.46 -7.26 -0.30
C ALA A 76 -12.89 -5.95 -0.97
N MET A 77 -12.33 -4.81 -0.54
CA MET A 77 -12.60 -3.51 -1.12
C MET A 77 -12.09 -3.42 -2.57
N ALA A 78 -10.90 -3.90 -2.85
CA ALA A 78 -10.35 -3.93 -4.21
C ALA A 78 -11.21 -4.78 -5.14
N TRP A 79 -11.62 -5.98 -4.70
CA TRP A 79 -12.53 -6.84 -5.45
C TRP A 79 -13.89 -6.17 -5.71
N LEU A 80 -14.43 -5.46 -4.72
CA LEU A 80 -15.70 -4.75 -4.85
C LEU A 80 -15.60 -3.61 -5.87
N ILE A 81 -14.53 -2.81 -5.81
CA ILE A 81 -14.26 -1.71 -6.74
C ILE A 81 -14.09 -2.24 -8.16
N GLU A 82 -13.30 -3.31 -8.32
CA GLU A 82 -13.13 -3.95 -9.61
C GLU A 82 -14.48 -4.40 -10.18
N ARG A 83 -15.25 -5.17 -9.41
CA ARG A 83 -16.51 -5.77 -9.88
C ARG A 83 -17.62 -4.77 -10.15
N LEU A 84 -17.73 -3.72 -9.33
CA LEU A 84 -18.82 -2.75 -9.43
C LEU A 84 -18.51 -1.58 -10.36
N ALA A 85 -17.26 -1.14 -10.41
CA ALA A 85 -16.85 0.04 -11.15
C ALA A 85 -15.96 -0.31 -12.35
N LEU A 86 -14.75 -0.85 -12.12
CA LEU A 86 -13.72 -0.96 -13.13
C LEU A 86 -14.08 -1.97 -14.23
N SER A 87 -14.66 -3.12 -13.89
CA SER A 87 -15.07 -4.12 -14.88
C SER A 87 -16.11 -3.62 -15.89
N ARG A 88 -16.90 -2.60 -15.52
CA ARG A 88 -17.89 -1.97 -16.41
C ARG A 88 -17.31 -0.87 -17.28
N LEU A 89 -16.09 -0.46 -16.99
CA LEU A 89 -15.39 0.63 -17.69
C LEU A 89 -14.31 0.12 -18.64
N VAL A 90 -14.24 -1.18 -18.84
CA VAL A 90 -13.32 -1.78 -19.81
C VAL A 90 -13.65 -1.25 -21.22
N ASN A 91 -12.62 -0.85 -21.95
CA ASN A 91 -12.72 -0.23 -23.28
C ASN A 91 -13.37 1.17 -23.34
N GLN A 92 -13.51 1.86 -22.20
CA GLN A 92 -13.93 3.26 -22.18
C GLN A 92 -12.73 4.19 -22.40
N GLU A 93 -13.03 5.43 -22.80
CA GLU A 93 -12.02 6.47 -22.98
C GLU A 93 -11.28 6.76 -21.66
N GLY A 94 -9.99 7.13 -21.76
CA GLY A 94 -9.13 7.42 -20.59
C GLY A 94 -9.70 8.50 -19.65
N ILE A 95 -10.44 9.46 -20.18
CA ILE A 95 -11.12 10.49 -19.40
C ILE A 95 -12.22 9.90 -18.51
N THR A 96 -12.98 8.94 -19.02
CA THR A 96 -14.04 8.26 -18.25
C THR A 96 -13.43 7.45 -17.09
N LEU A 97 -12.33 6.75 -17.35
CA LEU A 97 -11.60 6.01 -16.31
C LEU A 97 -11.00 6.96 -15.24
N LEU A 98 -10.49 8.12 -15.67
CA LEU A 98 -9.98 9.13 -14.76
C LEU A 98 -11.09 9.67 -13.83
N MET A 99 -12.25 10.01 -14.39
CA MET A 99 -13.41 10.48 -13.61
C MET A 99 -13.94 9.41 -12.67
N ALA A 100 -13.96 8.15 -13.12
CA ALA A 100 -14.35 7.02 -12.28
C ALA A 100 -13.40 6.83 -11.09
N THR A 101 -12.09 6.93 -11.30
CA THR A 101 -11.11 6.80 -10.19
C THR A 101 -11.19 7.95 -9.20
N LEU A 102 -11.52 9.17 -9.65
CA LEU A 102 -11.81 10.30 -8.76
C LEU A 102 -13.08 10.04 -7.94
N GLY A 103 -14.14 9.54 -8.56
CA GLY A 103 -15.37 9.15 -7.85
C GLY A 103 -15.10 8.07 -6.79
N ILE A 104 -14.31 7.07 -7.13
CA ILE A 104 -13.87 6.01 -6.19
C ILE A 104 -13.03 6.63 -5.05
N ALA A 105 -12.14 7.60 -5.34
CA ALA A 105 -11.34 8.26 -4.32
C ALA A 105 -12.21 8.93 -3.26
N TYR A 106 -13.18 9.75 -3.69
CA TYR A 106 -14.11 10.40 -2.77
C TYR A 106 -15.01 9.42 -2.01
N PHE A 107 -15.45 8.35 -2.68
CA PHE A 107 -16.23 7.30 -2.03
C PHE A 107 -15.42 6.60 -0.94
N VAL A 108 -14.19 6.19 -1.22
CA VAL A 108 -13.31 5.50 -0.26
C VAL A 108 -12.94 6.42 0.91
N ASP A 109 -12.66 7.71 0.63
CA ASP A 109 -12.37 8.69 1.68
C ASP A 109 -13.59 8.90 2.60
N GLY A 110 -14.78 9.12 2.03
CA GLY A 110 -16.01 9.24 2.80
C GLY A 110 -16.35 7.98 3.60
N LEU A 111 -16.16 6.80 3.00
CA LEU A 111 -16.35 5.52 3.68
C LEU A 111 -15.37 5.36 4.84
N GLY A 112 -14.11 5.74 4.65
CA GLY A 112 -13.08 5.72 5.69
C GLY A 112 -13.46 6.60 6.88
N GLN A 113 -13.91 7.81 6.62
CA GLN A 113 -14.36 8.74 7.67
C GLN A 113 -15.61 8.23 8.39
N LEU A 114 -16.55 7.60 7.66
CA LEU A 114 -17.77 7.05 8.24
C LEU A 114 -17.47 5.86 9.18
N ILE A 115 -16.60 4.94 8.77
CA ILE A 115 -16.31 3.71 9.53
C ILE A 115 -15.32 3.96 10.66
N PHE A 116 -14.24 4.69 10.37
CA PHE A 116 -13.12 4.85 11.28
C PHE A 116 -13.11 6.20 12.00
N GLY A 117 -13.88 7.17 11.50
CA GLY A 117 -13.91 8.53 12.01
C GLY A 117 -12.83 9.42 11.38
N SER A 118 -12.90 10.73 11.66
CA SER A 118 -11.99 11.76 11.13
C SER A 118 -10.89 12.17 12.10
N ALA A 119 -10.71 11.46 13.21
CA ALA A 119 -9.67 11.75 14.19
C ALA A 119 -8.28 11.36 13.68
N VAL A 120 -7.26 12.04 14.20
CA VAL A 120 -5.87 11.66 13.93
C VAL A 120 -5.51 10.48 14.83
N TYR A 121 -5.18 9.36 14.25
CA TYR A 121 -4.78 8.14 14.95
C TYR A 121 -3.26 7.99 14.91
N GLN A 122 -2.66 7.69 16.06
CA GLN A 122 -1.27 7.25 16.13
C GLN A 122 -1.23 5.73 16.18
N ILE A 123 -0.46 5.12 15.30
CA ILE A 123 -0.24 3.68 15.29
C ILE A 123 1.00 3.41 16.15
N ASP A 124 0.81 2.81 17.31
CA ASP A 124 1.94 2.32 18.11
C ASP A 124 2.26 0.89 17.70
N ILE A 125 3.21 0.75 16.80
CA ILE A 125 3.67 -0.55 16.29
C ILE A 125 4.56 -1.26 17.32
N GLY A 126 4.88 -0.60 18.44
CA GLY A 126 5.78 -1.14 19.46
C GLY A 126 7.25 -1.16 19.03
N MET A 127 7.60 -0.36 18.02
CA MET A 127 9.01 -0.21 17.61
C MET A 127 9.76 0.66 18.63
N PRO A 128 11.01 0.29 18.96
CA PRO A 128 11.85 1.14 19.82
C PRO A 128 12.11 2.47 19.12
N LYS A 129 11.88 3.56 19.85
CA LYS A 129 12.04 4.94 19.34
C LYS A 129 13.42 5.51 19.62
N ASP A 130 14.27 4.74 20.31
CA ASP A 130 15.59 5.21 20.71
C ASP A 130 16.50 5.36 19.47
N PRO A 131 17.22 6.47 19.32
CA PRO A 131 18.16 6.64 18.23
C PRO A 131 19.38 5.73 18.41
N LEU A 132 19.79 5.06 17.32
CA LEU A 132 21.02 4.29 17.26
C LEU A 132 22.16 5.18 16.73
N LEU A 133 23.27 5.17 17.43
CA LEU A 133 24.54 5.72 16.95
C LEU A 133 25.20 4.69 16.02
N LEU A 134 25.14 4.96 14.72
CA LEU A 134 25.81 4.15 13.71
C LEU A 134 27.10 4.84 13.25
N PHE A 135 28.14 4.04 12.98
CA PHE A 135 29.43 4.51 12.45
C PHE A 135 30.22 5.47 13.38
N ASP A 136 30.12 5.31 14.70
CA ASP A 136 30.88 6.08 15.68
C ASP A 136 32.41 5.92 15.49
N SER A 137 32.85 4.79 14.92
CA SER A 137 34.25 4.51 14.61
C SER A 137 34.76 5.15 13.31
N VAL A 138 33.89 5.68 12.44
CA VAL A 138 34.22 6.22 11.11
C VAL A 138 34.04 7.74 11.04
N PHE A 139 33.08 8.27 11.80
CA PHE A 139 32.79 9.70 11.85
C PHE A 139 32.85 10.20 13.29
N GLU A 140 33.63 11.25 13.56
CA GLU A 140 33.64 11.91 14.87
C GLU A 140 32.23 12.44 15.20
N GLY A 141 31.55 11.78 16.15
CA GLY A 141 30.19 12.11 16.57
C GLY A 141 29.09 11.18 16.09
N GLY A 142 29.41 10.15 15.30
CA GLY A 142 28.45 9.13 14.84
C GLY A 142 27.29 9.67 14.03
N LEU A 143 26.55 8.81 13.37
CA LEU A 143 25.27 9.12 12.70
C LEU A 143 24.12 8.67 13.61
N LEU A 144 23.37 9.63 14.14
CA LEU A 144 22.13 9.37 14.85
C LEU A 144 21.04 8.95 13.83
N VAL A 145 20.70 7.67 13.83
CA VAL A 145 19.63 7.13 12.98
C VAL A 145 18.51 6.62 13.89
N SER A 146 17.30 7.07 13.66
CA SER A 146 16.13 6.53 14.35
C SER A 146 15.94 5.05 14.01
N GLN A 147 15.69 4.21 15.01
CA GLN A 147 15.41 2.79 14.78
C GLN A 147 14.18 2.60 13.91
N GLU A 148 13.15 3.45 14.07
CA GLU A 148 11.94 3.44 13.25
C GLU A 148 12.26 3.62 11.76
N ASP A 149 13.19 4.54 11.42
CA ASP A 149 13.61 4.80 10.04
C ASP A 149 14.32 3.61 9.44
N LEU A 150 15.14 2.95 10.22
CA LEU A 150 15.89 1.77 9.78
C LEU A 150 14.94 0.60 9.49
N TYR A 151 14.02 0.31 10.41
CA TYR A 151 13.01 -0.72 10.19
C TYR A 151 12.11 -0.42 9.01
N THR A 152 11.63 0.82 8.86
CA THR A 152 10.80 1.24 7.72
C THR A 152 11.55 1.09 6.41
N THR A 153 12.82 1.47 6.37
CA THR A 153 13.68 1.32 5.18
C THR A 153 13.88 -0.14 4.80
N VAL A 154 14.16 -1.01 5.77
CA VAL A 154 14.34 -2.45 5.53
C VAL A 154 13.04 -3.08 5.03
N ILE A 155 11.90 -2.76 5.64
CA ILE A 155 10.59 -3.26 5.22
C ILE A 155 10.27 -2.77 3.80
N ALA A 156 10.50 -1.49 3.51
CA ALA A 156 10.26 -0.93 2.18
C ALA A 156 11.14 -1.59 1.12
N ALA A 157 12.44 -1.76 1.40
CA ALA A 157 13.36 -2.45 0.50
C ALA A 157 12.98 -3.91 0.28
N ALA A 158 12.58 -4.63 1.33
CA ALA A 158 12.10 -6.00 1.24
C ALA A 158 10.83 -6.12 0.39
N LEU A 159 9.87 -5.21 0.56
CA LEU A 159 8.64 -5.16 -0.27
C LEU A 159 8.95 -4.88 -1.74
N VAL A 160 9.82 -3.92 -2.03
CA VAL A 160 10.26 -3.62 -3.41
C VAL A 160 10.95 -4.83 -4.03
N ALA A 161 11.86 -5.48 -3.29
CA ALA A 161 12.52 -6.69 -3.74
C ALA A 161 11.53 -7.84 -3.99
N ALA A 162 10.59 -8.07 -3.07
CA ALA A 162 9.56 -9.09 -3.20
C ALA A 162 8.66 -8.85 -4.42
N LEU A 163 8.20 -7.61 -4.63
CA LEU A 163 7.42 -7.24 -5.82
C LEU A 163 8.22 -7.43 -7.10
N THR A 164 9.49 -7.00 -7.12
CA THR A 164 10.36 -7.18 -8.29
C THR A 164 10.52 -8.66 -8.62
N LEU A 165 10.78 -9.50 -7.62
CA LEU A 165 10.90 -10.95 -7.79
C LEU A 165 9.58 -11.57 -8.25
N PHE A 166 8.45 -11.12 -7.68
CA PHE A 166 7.12 -11.56 -8.10
C PHE A 166 6.88 -11.27 -9.58
N PHE A 167 7.12 -10.04 -10.01
CA PHE A 167 6.93 -9.66 -11.42
C PHE A 167 7.91 -10.35 -12.36
N GLN A 168 9.14 -10.64 -11.91
CA GLN A 168 10.14 -11.27 -12.77
C GLN A 168 9.98 -12.80 -12.86
N LYS A 169 9.66 -13.46 -11.75
CA LYS A 169 9.76 -14.92 -11.63
C LYS A 169 8.41 -15.65 -11.71
N THR A 170 7.28 -14.99 -11.40
CA THR A 170 5.96 -15.65 -11.41
C THR A 170 5.29 -15.59 -12.79
N GLY A 171 4.44 -16.58 -13.07
CA GLY A 171 3.63 -16.61 -14.30
C GLY A 171 2.66 -15.44 -14.39
N THR A 172 1.99 -15.12 -13.28
CA THR A 172 1.09 -13.96 -13.14
C THR A 172 1.82 -12.64 -13.35
N GLY A 173 3.02 -12.49 -12.79
CA GLY A 173 3.83 -11.29 -12.98
C GLY A 173 4.28 -11.09 -14.43
N ARG A 174 4.57 -12.19 -15.14
CA ARG A 174 4.88 -12.14 -16.58
C ARG A 174 3.65 -11.81 -17.41
N ALA A 175 2.48 -12.37 -17.07
CA ALA A 175 1.22 -12.05 -17.74
C ALA A 175 0.86 -10.56 -17.56
N LEU A 176 0.95 -10.05 -16.35
CA LEU A 176 0.73 -8.62 -16.05
C LEU A 176 1.67 -7.70 -16.85
N ARG A 177 2.94 -8.09 -17.03
CA ARG A 177 3.86 -7.32 -17.87
C ARG A 177 3.47 -7.38 -19.35
N ALA A 178 3.09 -8.55 -19.86
CA ALA A 178 2.65 -8.69 -21.24
C ALA A 178 1.42 -7.82 -21.54
N VAL A 179 0.44 -7.80 -20.61
CA VAL A 179 -0.72 -6.91 -20.70
C VAL A 179 -0.30 -5.43 -20.65
N ALA A 180 0.67 -5.08 -19.80
CA ALA A 180 1.18 -3.72 -19.68
C ALA A 180 1.94 -3.23 -20.93
N ASP A 181 2.61 -4.12 -21.63
CA ASP A 181 3.38 -3.80 -22.83
C ASP A 181 2.47 -3.70 -24.07
N ASP A 182 1.53 -4.64 -24.26
CA ASP A 182 0.54 -4.59 -25.36
C ASP A 182 -0.73 -5.38 -24.98
N HIS A 183 -1.81 -4.66 -24.73
CA HIS A 183 -3.13 -5.22 -24.38
C HIS A 183 -3.68 -6.14 -25.48
N GLN A 184 -3.57 -5.74 -26.75
CA GLN A 184 -4.13 -6.49 -27.87
C GLN A 184 -3.32 -7.76 -28.14
N ALA A 185 -2.00 -7.67 -28.07
CA ALA A 185 -1.14 -8.83 -28.19
C ALA A 185 -1.36 -9.84 -27.06
N ALA A 186 -1.52 -9.36 -25.81
CA ALA A 186 -1.80 -10.23 -24.66
C ALA A 186 -3.12 -10.99 -24.80
N GLN A 187 -4.19 -10.34 -25.28
CA GLN A 187 -5.46 -10.99 -25.57
C GLN A 187 -5.35 -12.04 -26.68
N SER A 188 -4.58 -11.77 -27.72
CA SER A 188 -4.43 -12.69 -28.85
C SER A 188 -3.76 -14.03 -28.48
N ILE A 189 -2.96 -14.04 -27.40
CA ILE A 189 -2.32 -15.25 -26.85
C ILE A 189 -3.10 -15.88 -25.69
N GLY A 190 -4.34 -15.38 -25.41
CA GLY A 190 -5.26 -15.98 -24.44
C GLY A 190 -5.00 -15.60 -22.99
N ILE A 191 -4.30 -14.49 -22.73
CA ILE A 191 -4.17 -13.93 -21.37
C ILE A 191 -5.47 -13.18 -21.05
N PRO A 192 -6.26 -13.61 -20.05
CA PRO A 192 -7.46 -12.88 -19.66
C PRO A 192 -7.07 -11.51 -19.04
N LEU A 193 -7.78 -10.47 -19.47
CA LEU A 193 -7.63 -9.11 -18.94
C LEU A 193 -8.46 -8.90 -17.68
#